data_d488118fab6d9a08f824b6b3bf0dd570
#
_entry.id   d488118fab6d9a08f824b6b3bf0dd570
#
_cell.length_a   1.000
_cell.length_b   1.000
_cell.length_c   1.000
_cell.angle_alpha   90.00
_cell.angle_beta   90.00
_cell.angle_gamma   90.00
#
_symmetry.space_group_name_H-M   'P 1'
#
loop_
_entity.id
_entity.type
_entity.pdbx_description
1 polymer ?
#
loop_
_entity_poly.entity_id
_entity_poly.type
_entity_poly.pdbx_seq_one_letter_code
_entity_poly.pdbx_strand_id
1 'polypeptide(L)'
;MKYRFKPTQQFWESFYALSSGQKDSTRRAWKIFKENPFDRRLRAHKIHRLSARYGRTIYAVEIEPNLRAVFYIEHNVVVTVDIGTYDLYR
;
A
#
# COMPACT_ATOMS: atom_id res chain seq x y z
N MET A 1 -13.74 -0.56 -13.65
CA MET A 1 -12.52 -1.25 -14.07
C MET A 1 -12.06 -2.17 -12.95
N LYS A 2 -11.73 -3.39 -13.28
CA LYS A 2 -11.22 -4.31 -12.28
C LYS A 2 -9.71 -4.36 -12.31
N TYR A 3 -9.10 -4.23 -11.13
CA TYR A 3 -7.68 -4.39 -10.98
C TYR A 3 -7.36 -5.83 -10.53
N ARG A 4 -6.20 -6.28 -10.89
CA ARG A 4 -5.59 -7.48 -10.33
C ARG A 4 -4.61 -7.02 -9.26
N PHE A 5 -4.45 -7.78 -8.19
CA PHE A 5 -3.63 -7.37 -7.05
C PHE A 5 -2.48 -8.35 -6.85
N LYS A 6 -1.29 -7.80 -6.76
CA LYS A 6 -0.07 -8.59 -6.62
C LYS A 6 0.81 -8.01 -5.52
N PRO A 7 0.65 -8.45 -4.26
CA PRO A 7 1.58 -8.06 -3.19
C PRO A 7 2.94 -8.69 -3.45
N THR A 8 4.00 -7.94 -3.16
CA THR A 8 5.36 -8.43 -3.32
C THR A 8 5.78 -9.27 -2.10
N GLN A 9 6.88 -10.01 -2.23
CA GLN A 9 7.46 -10.72 -1.11
C GLN A 9 7.83 -9.74 0.01
N GLN A 10 8.38 -8.58 -0.33
CA GLN A 10 8.73 -7.55 0.65
C GLN A 10 7.51 -7.10 1.44
N PHE A 11 6.36 -6.91 0.77
CA PHE A 11 5.12 -6.58 1.45
C PHE A 11 4.77 -7.63 2.51
N TRP A 12 4.82 -8.91 2.13
CA TRP A 12 4.47 -9.98 3.06
C TRP A 12 5.42 -10.06 4.24
N GLU A 13 6.71 -9.88 4.01
CA GLU A 13 7.69 -9.87 5.10
C GLU A 13 7.39 -8.76 6.09
N SER A 14 7.12 -7.57 5.58
CA SER A 14 6.77 -6.43 6.42
C SER A 14 5.44 -6.63 7.13
N PHE A 15 4.45 -7.18 6.44
CA PHE A 15 3.14 -7.46 7.01
C PHE A 15 3.24 -8.41 8.20
N TYR A 16 3.98 -9.50 8.03
CA TYR A 16 4.11 -10.49 9.11
C TYR A 16 4.89 -9.98 10.31
N ALA A 17 5.66 -8.91 10.15
CA ALA A 17 6.38 -8.27 11.25
C ALA A 17 5.49 -7.28 12.03
N LEU A 18 4.30 -6.97 11.55
CA LEU A 18 3.38 -6.07 12.24
C LEU A 18 2.82 -6.70 13.50
N SER A 19 2.33 -5.86 14.42
CA SER A 19 1.57 -6.33 15.58
C SER A 19 0.24 -6.94 15.12
N SER A 20 -0.40 -7.73 15.99
CA SER A 20 -1.69 -8.33 15.64
C SER A 20 -2.76 -7.27 15.36
N GLY A 21 -2.76 -6.17 16.13
CA GLY A 21 -3.69 -5.06 15.88
C GLY A 21 -3.46 -4.40 14.54
N GLN A 22 -2.21 -4.18 14.17
CA GLN A 22 -1.87 -3.60 12.87
C GLN A 22 -2.24 -4.54 11.72
N LYS A 23 -2.05 -5.84 11.90
CA LYS A 23 -2.48 -6.84 10.92
C LYS A 23 -3.99 -6.79 10.72
N ASP A 24 -4.75 -6.66 11.81
CA ASP A 24 -6.21 -6.59 11.72
C ASP A 24 -6.65 -5.32 10.98
N SER A 25 -6.04 -4.18 11.29
CA SER A 25 -6.32 -2.94 10.57
C SER A 25 -6.00 -3.09 9.09
N THR A 26 -4.90 -3.75 8.76
CA THR A 26 -4.49 -3.99 7.38
C THR A 26 -5.51 -4.86 6.65
N ARG A 27 -6.01 -5.92 7.30
CA ARG A 27 -7.03 -6.79 6.69
C ARG A 27 -8.31 -6.02 6.39
N ARG A 28 -8.74 -5.14 7.28
CA ARG A 28 -9.93 -4.31 7.06
C ARG A 28 -9.72 -3.34 5.90
N ALA A 29 -8.56 -2.70 5.86
CA ALA A 29 -8.22 -1.79 4.76
C ALA A 29 -8.11 -2.55 3.43
N TRP A 30 -7.60 -3.78 3.46
CA TRP A 30 -7.43 -4.61 2.27
C TRP A 30 -8.76 -4.89 1.59
N LYS A 31 -9.83 -5.11 2.34
CA LYS A 31 -11.15 -5.33 1.75
C LYS A 31 -11.60 -4.13 0.92
N ILE A 32 -11.35 -2.93 1.42
CA ILE A 32 -11.65 -1.69 0.70
C ILE A 32 -10.74 -1.56 -0.51
N PHE A 33 -9.46 -1.80 -0.31
CA PHE A 33 -8.43 -1.64 -1.34
C PHE A 33 -8.69 -2.55 -2.55
N LYS A 34 -9.12 -3.78 -2.31
CA LYS A 34 -9.42 -4.72 -3.40
C LYS A 34 -10.61 -4.27 -4.26
N GLU A 35 -11.52 -3.51 -3.69
CA GLU A 35 -12.65 -2.98 -4.43
C GLU A 35 -12.23 -1.74 -5.23
N ASN A 36 -11.47 -0.86 -4.59
CA ASN A 36 -10.99 0.37 -5.23
C ASN A 36 -9.77 0.90 -4.46
N PRO A 37 -8.55 0.81 -5.03
CA PRO A 37 -7.36 1.31 -4.34
C PRO A 37 -7.37 2.82 -4.10
N PHE A 38 -8.25 3.55 -4.79
CA PHE A 38 -8.39 5.00 -4.63
C PHE A 38 -9.64 5.38 -3.84
N ASP A 39 -10.23 4.45 -3.10
CA ASP A 39 -11.37 4.75 -2.23
C ASP A 39 -10.99 5.85 -1.25
N ARG A 40 -11.89 6.81 -1.04
CA ARG A 40 -11.64 7.99 -0.20
C ARG A 40 -11.21 7.63 1.21
N ARG A 41 -11.69 6.53 1.74
CA ARG A 41 -11.36 6.08 3.09
C ARG A 41 -9.87 5.74 3.25
N LEU A 42 -9.21 5.39 2.16
CA LEU A 42 -7.80 5.01 2.17
C LEU A 42 -6.85 6.20 2.00
N ARG A 43 -7.37 7.35 1.57
CA ARG A 43 -6.59 8.59 1.37
C ARG A 43 -5.35 8.38 0.50
N ALA A 44 -5.53 7.67 -0.62
CA ALA A 44 -4.43 7.41 -1.54
C ALA A 44 -3.84 8.71 -2.07
N HIS A 45 -2.51 8.80 -2.09
CA HIS A 45 -1.81 9.97 -2.61
C HIS A 45 -0.43 9.57 -3.12
N LYS A 46 0.11 10.40 -4.03
CA LYS A 46 1.43 10.16 -4.59
C LYS A 46 2.53 10.46 -3.58
N ILE A 47 3.59 9.64 -3.61
CA ILE A 47 4.79 9.88 -2.83
C ILE A 47 5.92 10.19 -3.80
N HIS A 48 6.19 11.47 -3.99
CA HIS A 48 7.13 11.93 -5.02
C HIS A 48 8.54 11.36 -4.84
N ARG A 49 9.03 11.28 -3.62
CA ARG A 49 10.37 10.76 -3.34
C ARG A 49 10.51 9.31 -3.78
N LEU A 50 9.51 8.49 -3.45
CA LEU A 50 9.53 7.08 -3.83
C LEU A 50 9.31 6.92 -5.33
N SER A 51 8.47 7.76 -5.91
CA SER A 51 8.24 7.73 -7.35
C SER A 51 9.53 7.96 -8.13
N ALA A 52 10.34 8.93 -7.68
CA ALA A 52 11.64 9.18 -8.29
C ALA A 52 12.58 7.98 -8.15
N ARG A 53 12.58 7.36 -6.97
CA ARG A 53 13.46 6.22 -6.69
C ARG A 53 13.11 5.00 -7.54
N TYR A 54 11.82 4.73 -7.71
CA TYR A 54 11.37 3.54 -8.44
C TYR A 54 11.19 3.79 -9.94
N GLY A 55 11.30 5.05 -10.39
CA GLY A 55 11.12 5.38 -11.80
C GLY A 55 9.68 5.19 -12.27
N ARG A 56 8.71 5.24 -11.37
CA ARG A 56 7.28 5.13 -11.65
C ARG A 56 6.48 5.76 -10.52
N THR A 57 5.22 6.10 -10.81
CA THR A 57 4.37 6.73 -9.80
C THR A 57 4.08 5.74 -8.67
N ILE A 58 4.47 6.12 -7.45
CA ILE A 58 4.20 5.35 -6.24
C ILE A 58 3.12 6.08 -5.45
N TYR A 59 2.12 5.34 -5.01
CA TYR A 59 1.04 5.83 -4.17
C TYR A 59 1.16 5.22 -2.79
N ALA A 60 0.66 5.94 -1.79
CA ALA A 60 0.50 5.41 -0.44
C ALA A 60 -0.96 5.47 -0.04
N VAL A 61 -1.42 4.47 0.71
CA VAL A 61 -2.72 4.48 1.36
C VAL A 61 -2.53 4.44 2.86
N GLU A 62 -3.45 5.08 3.59
CA GLU A 62 -3.44 5.09 5.04
C GLU A 62 -4.22 3.90 5.58
N ILE A 63 -3.58 3.12 6.41
CA ILE A 63 -4.23 1.99 7.13
C ILE A 63 -4.54 2.43 8.55
N GLU A 64 -3.59 3.08 9.18
CA GLU A 64 -3.70 3.76 10.47
C GLU A 64 -2.92 5.06 10.37
N PRO A 65 -3.06 6.01 11.29
CA PRO A 65 -2.32 7.27 11.20
C PRO A 65 -0.82 7.11 10.97
N ASN A 66 -0.22 6.06 11.53
CA ASN A 66 1.21 5.80 11.38
C ASN A 66 1.50 4.47 10.70
N LEU A 67 0.59 4.01 9.86
CA LEU A 67 0.78 2.77 9.12
C LEU A 67 0.30 2.98 7.69
N ARG A 68 1.22 2.82 6.73
CA ARG A 68 0.97 3.07 5.31
C ARG A 68 1.34 1.85 4.50
N ALA A 69 0.64 1.64 3.40
CA ALA A 69 1.05 0.69 2.37
C ALA A 69 1.34 1.47 1.10
N VAL A 70 2.37 1.04 0.37
CA VAL A 70 2.76 1.72 -0.87
C VAL A 70 2.59 0.78 -2.05
N PHE A 71 2.12 1.33 -3.17
CA PHE A 71 1.84 0.53 -4.35
C PHE A 71 2.04 1.34 -5.62
N TYR A 72 2.17 0.64 -6.74
CA TYR A 72 2.10 1.24 -8.06
C TYR A 72 1.16 0.42 -8.92
N ILE A 73 0.76 1.00 -10.05
CA ILE A 73 -0.12 0.32 -11.00
C ILE A 73 0.62 0.18 -12.30
N GLU A 74 0.64 -1.05 -12.82
CA GLU A 74 1.21 -1.34 -14.12
C GLU A 74 0.13 -2.04 -14.93
N HIS A 75 -0.35 -1.37 -15.98
CA HIS A 75 -1.54 -1.80 -16.70
C HIS A 75 -2.72 -1.85 -15.72
N ASN A 76 -3.35 -2.99 -15.52
CA ASN A 76 -4.42 -3.14 -14.54
C ASN A 76 -3.98 -3.93 -13.30
N VAL A 77 -2.68 -4.04 -13.08
CA VAL A 77 -2.14 -4.76 -11.91
C VAL A 77 -1.70 -3.76 -10.87
N VAL A 78 -2.26 -3.89 -9.66
CA VAL A 78 -1.86 -3.12 -8.49
C VAL A 78 -0.79 -3.91 -7.76
N VAL A 79 0.43 -3.40 -7.79
CA VAL A 79 1.57 -4.05 -7.13
C VAL A 79 1.80 -3.38 -5.80
N THR A 80 1.52 -4.08 -4.70
CA THR A 80 1.72 -3.56 -3.35
C THR A 80 3.14 -3.89 -2.92
N VAL A 81 3.96 -2.85 -2.80
CA VAL A 81 5.42 -2.99 -2.67
C VAL A 81 5.84 -3.23 -1.23
N ASP A 82 5.23 -2.52 -0.29
CA ASP A 82 5.64 -2.59 1.11
C ASP A 82 4.56 -2.00 2.00
N ILE A 83 4.70 -2.23 3.31
CA ILE A 83 3.82 -1.68 4.34
C ILE A 83 4.68 -1.34 5.55
N GLY A 84 4.40 -0.22 6.19
CA GLY A 84 5.17 0.21 7.36
C GLY A 84 4.81 1.63 7.79
N THR A 85 5.71 2.20 8.58
CA THR A 85 5.57 3.57 9.06
C THR A 85 6.11 4.55 8.02
N TYR A 86 6.24 5.82 8.40
CA TYR A 86 6.83 6.86 7.53
C TYR A 86 8.25 6.53 7.10
N ASP A 87 8.91 5.57 7.75
CA ASP A 87 10.24 5.14 7.33
C ASP A 87 10.24 4.60 5.90
N LEU A 88 9.09 4.16 5.38
CA LEU A 88 8.96 3.74 3.99
C LEU A 88 9.33 4.84 3.00
N TYR A 89 9.20 6.10 3.42
CA TYR A 89 9.39 7.26 2.54
C TYR A 89 10.83 7.74 2.45
N ARG A 90 11.71 7.15 3.21
CA ARG A 90 13.12 7.54 3.24
C ARG A 90 13.96 6.98 2.11
#